data_e06f6f1596ed9f726b42e2363529c796
#
_entry.id   e06f6f1596ed9f726b42e2363529c796
#
_cell.length_a   1.000
_cell.length_b   1.000
_cell.length_c   1.000
_cell.angle_alpha   90.00
_cell.angle_beta   90.00
_cell.angle_gamma   90.00
#
_symmetry.space_group_name_H-M   'P 1'
#
loop_
_entity.id
_entity.type
_entity.pdbx_description
1 polymer ?
#
loop_
_entity_poly.entity_id
_entity_poly.type
_entity_poly.pdbx_seq_one_letter_code
_entity_poly.pdbx_strand_id
1 'polypeptide(L)'
;MGRLFLASLPSDEPNESAFLALCDIFESLNRGLDARIAGLWGQQKLLSCLGLAPQLHACVECEEEKVVGFSALEGGVLCAGCLGQNEAIRLSGPELSLAKVLSVIPLQGLSVDLLDPEGVRLAGRIYKAQFQVHLELSSDYFKRVLPRRGEKQ
;
A
#
# COMPACT_ATOMS: atom_id res chain seq x y z
N MET A 1 8.64 8.79 -3.58
CA MET A 1 8.65 8.02 -2.32
C MET A 1 9.31 8.78 -1.16
N GLY A 2 10.51 9.35 -1.27
CA GLY A 2 11.20 10.03 -0.15
C GLY A 2 10.34 11.05 0.60
N ARG A 3 9.57 11.87 -0.11
CA ARG A 3 8.65 12.83 0.54
C ARG A 3 7.55 12.18 1.38
N LEU A 4 7.04 11.01 0.98
CA LEU A 4 6.04 10.28 1.75
C LEU A 4 6.65 9.77 3.06
N PHE A 5 7.84 9.19 3.01
CA PHE A 5 8.57 8.77 4.21
C PHE A 5 8.81 9.94 5.17
N LEU A 6 9.32 11.07 4.67
CA LEU A 6 9.57 12.26 5.48
C LEU A 6 8.31 12.84 6.14
N ALA A 7 7.16 12.77 5.45
CA ALA A 7 5.91 13.30 6.00
C ALA A 7 5.22 12.35 6.99
N SER A 8 5.57 11.07 6.98
CA SER A 8 4.90 10.03 7.77
C SER A 8 5.68 9.59 8.99
N LEU A 9 6.99 9.86 9.04
CA LEU A 9 7.84 9.46 10.16
C LEU A 9 8.02 10.61 11.15
N PRO A 10 8.03 10.33 12.47
CA PRO A 10 8.40 11.33 13.48
C PRO A 10 9.81 11.87 13.21
N SER A 11 9.99 13.19 13.42
CA SER A 11 11.26 13.88 13.12
C SER A 11 12.39 13.50 14.07
N ASP A 12 12.06 13.09 15.28
CA ASP A 12 13.01 12.95 16.38
C ASP A 12 13.27 11.50 16.78
N GLU A 13 12.65 10.54 16.10
CA GLU A 13 12.85 9.12 16.38
C GLU A 13 13.48 8.41 15.15
N PRO A 14 14.68 7.80 15.30
CA PRO A 14 15.28 7.05 14.22
C PRO A 14 14.46 5.78 13.93
N ASN A 15 14.08 5.59 12.66
CA ASN A 15 13.41 4.39 12.18
C ASN A 15 14.30 3.66 11.18
N GLU A 16 15.12 2.74 11.69
CA GLU A 16 16.07 1.97 10.89
C GLU A 16 15.38 1.17 9.79
N SER A 17 14.24 0.56 10.08
CA SER A 17 13.48 -0.23 9.09
C SER A 17 12.99 0.64 7.92
N ALA A 18 12.55 1.86 8.19
CA ALA A 18 12.14 2.80 7.16
C ALA A 18 13.34 3.30 6.35
N PHE A 19 14.49 3.55 6.98
CA PHE A 19 15.71 3.93 6.29
C PHE A 19 16.18 2.82 5.35
N LEU A 20 16.27 1.58 5.82
CA LEU A 20 16.65 0.42 5.01
C LEU A 20 15.68 0.22 3.83
N ALA A 21 14.38 0.40 4.05
CA ALA A 21 13.40 0.33 2.97
C ALA A 21 13.64 1.39 1.87
N LEU A 22 14.04 2.61 2.24
CA LEU A 22 14.42 3.63 1.26
C LEU A 22 15.68 3.23 0.49
N CYS A 23 16.69 2.68 1.16
CA CYS A 23 17.90 2.17 0.50
C CYS A 23 17.56 1.07 -0.52
N ASP A 24 16.73 0.09 -0.13
CA ASP A 24 16.26 -0.97 -1.01
C ASP A 24 15.54 -0.42 -2.25
N ILE A 25 14.68 0.58 -2.07
CA ILE A 25 13.96 1.23 -3.17
C ILE A 25 14.94 1.88 -4.15
N PHE A 26 15.88 2.69 -3.67
CA PHE A 26 16.83 3.38 -4.54
C PHE A 26 17.76 2.40 -5.26
N GLU A 27 18.24 1.37 -4.56
CA GLU A 27 19.08 0.35 -5.16
C GLU A 27 18.35 -0.44 -6.24
N SER A 28 17.10 -0.85 -5.97
CA SER A 28 16.27 -1.59 -6.93
C SER A 28 15.92 -0.75 -8.17
N LEU A 29 15.64 0.54 -8.00
CA LEU A 29 15.43 1.47 -9.11
C LEU A 29 16.70 1.63 -9.97
N ASN A 30 17.86 1.73 -9.35
CA ASN A 30 19.15 1.79 -10.06
C ASN A 30 19.45 0.50 -10.85
N ARG A 31 18.93 -0.63 -10.40
CA ARG A 31 19.00 -1.93 -11.11
C ARG A 31 17.91 -2.10 -12.17
N GLY A 32 17.06 -1.09 -12.38
CA GLY A 32 16.03 -1.08 -13.43
C GLY A 32 14.67 -1.64 -13.01
N LEU A 33 14.39 -1.81 -11.71
CA LEU A 33 13.05 -2.18 -11.25
C LEU A 33 12.02 -1.12 -11.67
N ASP A 34 10.84 -1.55 -12.07
CA ASP A 34 9.73 -0.66 -12.42
C ASP A 34 9.34 0.23 -11.22
N ALA A 35 9.30 1.54 -11.46
CA ALA A 35 9.03 2.54 -10.41
C ALA A 35 7.64 2.40 -9.76
N ARG A 36 6.66 1.77 -10.46
CA ARG A 36 5.32 1.51 -9.90
C ARG A 36 5.39 0.42 -8.84
N ILE A 37 6.15 -0.66 -9.09
CA ILE A 37 6.39 -1.73 -8.11
C ILE A 37 7.11 -1.16 -6.90
N ALA A 38 8.23 -0.47 -7.12
CA ALA A 38 9.01 0.14 -6.04
C ALA A 38 8.17 1.12 -5.23
N GLY A 39 7.29 1.89 -5.89
CA GLY A 39 6.37 2.82 -5.25
C GLY A 39 5.31 2.14 -4.39
N LEU A 40 4.65 1.09 -4.88
CA LEU A 40 3.64 0.35 -4.13
C LEU A 40 4.24 -0.42 -2.97
N TRP A 41 5.37 -1.11 -3.20
CA TRP A 41 6.09 -1.81 -2.13
C TRP A 41 6.55 -0.85 -1.04
N GLY A 42 7.08 0.31 -1.43
CA GLY A 42 7.51 1.34 -0.49
C GLY A 42 6.36 1.88 0.37
N GLN A 43 5.16 2.04 -0.19
CA GLN A 43 3.97 2.42 0.57
C GLN A 43 3.58 1.34 1.58
N GLN A 44 3.52 0.08 1.14
CA GLN A 44 3.24 -1.06 2.03
C GLN A 44 4.28 -1.15 3.16
N LYS A 45 5.56 -1.03 2.82
CA LYS A 45 6.64 -1.12 3.81
C LYS A 45 6.61 0.02 4.83
N LEU A 46 6.31 1.24 4.38
CA LEU A 46 6.16 2.39 5.26
C LEU A 46 4.98 2.19 6.23
N LEU A 47 3.81 1.73 5.75
CA LEU A 47 2.68 1.38 6.60
C LEU A 47 3.07 0.30 7.63
N SER A 48 3.85 -0.71 7.23
CA SER A 48 4.35 -1.73 8.15
C SER A 48 5.27 -1.14 9.23
N CYS A 49 6.19 -0.23 8.85
CA CYS A 49 7.10 0.43 9.79
C CYS A 49 6.36 1.32 10.81
N LEU A 50 5.17 1.80 10.46
CA LEU A 50 4.30 2.62 11.30
C LEU A 50 3.30 1.79 12.12
N GLY A 51 3.25 0.46 11.95
CA GLY A 51 2.23 -0.39 12.56
C GLY A 51 0.84 -0.24 11.95
N LEU A 52 0.75 0.33 10.75
CA LEU A 52 -0.50 0.65 10.04
C LEU A 52 -0.72 -0.24 8.80
N ALA A 53 0.01 -1.36 8.69
CA ALA A 53 -0.14 -2.29 7.57
C ALA A 53 -1.56 -2.87 7.54
N PRO A 54 -2.26 -2.82 6.37
CA PRO A 54 -3.60 -3.36 6.27
C PRO A 54 -3.62 -4.87 6.42
N GLN A 55 -4.60 -5.41 7.15
CA GLN A 55 -4.88 -6.84 7.19
C GLN A 55 -5.61 -7.24 5.90
N LEU A 56 -5.01 -8.16 5.11
CA LEU A 56 -5.49 -8.49 3.76
C LEU A 56 -5.92 -9.96 3.58
N HIS A 57 -5.80 -10.81 4.61
CA HIS A 57 -6.01 -12.26 4.46
C HIS A 57 -7.43 -12.71 4.79
N ALA A 58 -7.95 -12.27 5.92
CA ALA A 58 -9.27 -12.62 6.41
C ALA A 58 -9.99 -11.38 6.94
N CYS A 59 -11.31 -11.48 7.10
CA CYS A 59 -12.13 -10.42 7.68
C CYS A 59 -11.61 -10.02 9.06
N VAL A 60 -11.36 -8.73 9.27
CA VAL A 60 -10.83 -8.23 10.54
C VAL A 60 -11.79 -8.35 11.71
N GLU A 61 -13.10 -8.54 11.44
CA GLU A 61 -14.15 -8.67 12.44
C GLU A 61 -14.46 -10.11 12.87
N CYS A 62 -14.44 -11.06 11.90
CA CYS A 62 -14.92 -12.43 12.14
C CYS A 62 -14.04 -13.52 11.54
N GLU A 63 -12.89 -13.18 11.00
CA GLU A 63 -11.90 -14.10 10.43
C GLU A 63 -12.37 -14.87 9.18
N GLU A 64 -13.53 -14.54 8.60
CA GLU A 64 -14.03 -15.14 7.35
C GLU A 64 -13.04 -14.86 6.21
N GLU A 65 -12.62 -15.92 5.49
CA GLU A 65 -11.65 -15.80 4.40
C GLU A 65 -12.25 -15.19 3.13
N LYS A 66 -13.57 -15.34 2.93
CA LYS A 66 -14.26 -14.78 1.77
C LYS A 66 -14.56 -13.30 1.98
N VAL A 67 -13.65 -12.46 1.56
CA VAL A 67 -13.73 -11.01 1.71
C VAL A 67 -14.27 -10.33 0.46
N VAL A 68 -15.00 -9.22 0.63
CA VAL A 68 -15.68 -8.47 -0.45
C VAL A 68 -15.44 -6.96 -0.38
N GLY A 69 -14.83 -6.47 0.69
CA GLY A 69 -14.55 -5.05 0.88
C GLY A 69 -13.29 -4.81 1.70
N PHE A 70 -12.78 -3.59 1.64
CA PHE A 70 -11.68 -3.10 2.45
C PHE A 70 -12.08 -1.79 3.13
N SER A 71 -11.94 -1.73 4.44
CA SER A 71 -12.12 -0.52 5.25
C SER A 71 -10.80 -0.09 5.84
N ALA A 72 -10.38 1.13 5.54
CA ALA A 72 -9.19 1.72 6.17
C ALA A 72 -9.45 2.06 7.64
N LEU A 73 -10.69 2.35 8.01
CA LEU A 73 -11.08 2.64 9.39
C LEU A 73 -10.92 1.40 10.27
N GLU A 74 -11.37 0.24 9.77
CA GLU A 74 -11.22 -1.06 10.45
C GLU A 74 -9.80 -1.67 10.27
N GLY A 75 -8.97 -1.05 9.43
CA GLY A 75 -7.60 -1.48 9.19
C GLY A 75 -7.45 -2.72 8.30
N GLY A 76 -8.50 -3.16 7.58
CA GLY A 76 -8.37 -4.37 6.78
C GLY A 76 -9.58 -4.75 5.94
N VAL A 77 -9.57 -6.00 5.47
CA VAL A 77 -10.62 -6.56 4.62
C VAL A 77 -11.81 -7.04 5.43
N LEU A 78 -13.01 -6.96 4.81
CA LEU A 78 -14.29 -7.34 5.42
C LEU A 78 -15.03 -8.35 4.54
N CYS A 79 -15.70 -9.31 5.17
CA CYS A 79 -16.63 -10.21 4.51
C CYS A 79 -17.97 -9.52 4.22
N ALA A 80 -18.87 -10.20 3.50
CA ALA A 80 -20.19 -9.65 3.15
C ALA A 80 -21.05 -9.37 4.39
N GLY A 81 -20.92 -10.18 5.44
CA GLY A 81 -21.69 -10.02 6.67
C GLY A 81 -21.24 -8.84 7.53
N CYS A 82 -19.92 -8.55 7.55
CA CYS A 82 -19.34 -7.49 8.37
C CYS A 82 -19.19 -6.15 7.61
N LEU A 83 -19.27 -6.15 6.28
CA LEU A 83 -19.12 -4.94 5.47
C LEU A 83 -20.16 -3.86 5.79
N GLY A 84 -21.40 -4.27 6.13
CA GLY A 84 -22.46 -3.35 6.54
C GLY A 84 -22.70 -2.20 5.56
N GLN A 85 -22.99 -1.00 6.11
CA GLN A 85 -23.11 0.28 5.37
C GLN A 85 -21.83 1.12 5.43
N ASN A 86 -20.71 0.54 5.87
CA ASN A 86 -19.45 1.24 6.03
C ASN A 86 -18.89 1.70 4.67
N GLU A 87 -18.25 2.87 4.67
CA GLU A 87 -17.46 3.31 3.52
C GLU A 87 -16.30 2.33 3.30
N ALA A 88 -16.44 1.51 2.27
CA ALA A 88 -15.45 0.48 1.96
C ALA A 88 -15.09 0.47 0.47
N ILE A 89 -13.83 0.18 0.19
CA ILE A 89 -13.38 -0.13 -1.15
C ILE A 89 -13.88 -1.53 -1.50
N ARG A 90 -14.78 -1.63 -2.49
CA ARG A 90 -15.22 -2.95 -2.96
C ARG A 90 -14.07 -3.70 -3.61
N LEU A 91 -13.99 -4.99 -3.29
CA LEU A 91 -12.97 -5.90 -3.79
C LEU A 91 -13.57 -6.85 -4.81
N SER A 92 -12.89 -7.05 -5.91
CA SER A 92 -13.06 -8.18 -6.81
C SER A 92 -11.86 -9.13 -6.61
N GLY A 93 -12.12 -10.40 -6.37
CA GLY A 93 -11.19 -11.40 -5.84
C GLY A 93 -9.72 -11.35 -6.32
N PRO A 94 -9.42 -11.40 -7.65
CA PRO A 94 -8.04 -11.44 -8.15
C PRO A 94 -7.22 -10.18 -7.85
N GLU A 95 -7.87 -9.01 -7.77
CA GLU A 95 -7.20 -7.70 -7.61
C GLU A 95 -6.44 -7.56 -6.30
N LEU A 96 -6.89 -8.27 -5.24
CA LEU A 96 -6.24 -8.23 -3.93
C LEU A 96 -4.88 -8.96 -3.91
N SER A 97 -4.63 -9.82 -4.89
CA SER A 97 -3.43 -10.66 -4.97
C SER A 97 -2.15 -9.84 -4.95
N LEU A 98 -2.08 -8.74 -5.69
CA LEU A 98 -0.89 -7.89 -5.71
C LEU A 98 -0.62 -7.27 -4.33
N ALA A 99 -1.64 -6.74 -3.65
CA ALA A 99 -1.46 -6.17 -2.31
C ALA A 99 -0.96 -7.21 -1.30
N LYS A 100 -1.46 -8.45 -1.37
CA LYS A 100 -0.98 -9.58 -0.57
C LYS A 100 0.48 -9.92 -0.88
N VAL A 101 0.85 -10.00 -2.15
CA VAL A 101 2.25 -10.25 -2.57
C VAL A 101 3.17 -9.16 -2.06
N LEU A 102 2.81 -7.89 -2.20
CA LEU A 102 3.59 -6.75 -1.72
C LEU A 102 3.79 -6.75 -0.20
N SER A 103 2.90 -7.38 0.56
CA SER A 103 2.99 -7.46 2.02
C SER A 103 4.00 -8.49 2.52
N VAL A 104 4.33 -9.52 1.72
CA VAL A 104 5.15 -10.67 2.13
C VAL A 104 6.46 -10.81 1.35
N ILE A 105 6.50 -10.39 0.07
CA ILE A 105 7.67 -10.56 -0.78
C ILE A 105 8.63 -9.37 -0.63
N PRO A 106 9.93 -9.59 -0.40
CA PRO A 106 10.92 -8.52 -0.41
C PRO A 106 11.05 -7.91 -1.81
N LEU A 107 11.45 -6.62 -1.87
CA LEU A 107 11.48 -5.85 -3.11
C LEU A 107 12.30 -6.52 -4.23
N GLN A 108 13.40 -7.18 -3.86
CA GLN A 108 14.30 -7.87 -4.78
C GLN A 108 13.66 -9.12 -5.45
N GLY A 109 12.60 -9.65 -4.87
CA GLY A 109 11.83 -10.79 -5.41
C GLY A 109 10.66 -10.36 -6.30
N LEU A 110 10.44 -9.07 -6.51
CA LEU A 110 9.33 -8.56 -7.31
C LEU A 110 9.76 -8.35 -8.78
N SER A 111 8.86 -8.65 -9.70
CA SER A 111 9.07 -8.44 -11.15
C SER A 111 7.91 -7.68 -11.77
N VAL A 112 8.14 -7.16 -12.99
CA VAL A 112 7.13 -6.42 -13.77
C VAL A 112 5.93 -7.29 -14.16
N ASP A 113 6.09 -8.61 -14.20
CA ASP A 113 5.02 -9.56 -14.52
C ASP A 113 3.88 -9.56 -13.48
N LEU A 114 4.14 -9.06 -12.28
CA LEU A 114 3.15 -8.89 -11.22
C LEU A 114 2.24 -7.67 -11.42
N LEU A 115 2.54 -6.81 -12.41
CA LEU A 115 1.81 -5.56 -12.64
C LEU A 115 0.52 -5.76 -13.44
N ASP A 116 -0.42 -6.52 -12.88
CA ASP A 116 -1.79 -6.44 -13.36
C ASP A 116 -2.36 -5.02 -13.11
N PRO A 117 -2.92 -4.34 -14.13
CA PRO A 117 -3.41 -2.96 -14.01
C PRO A 117 -4.48 -2.77 -12.91
N GLU A 118 -5.35 -3.75 -12.73
CA GLU A 118 -6.40 -3.71 -11.72
C GLU A 118 -5.84 -3.88 -10.31
N GLY A 119 -4.91 -4.83 -10.13
CA GLY A 119 -4.20 -5.04 -8.87
C GLY A 119 -3.38 -3.82 -8.46
N VAL A 120 -2.67 -3.19 -9.40
CA VAL A 120 -1.93 -1.93 -9.17
C VAL A 120 -2.87 -0.81 -8.70
N ARG A 121 -4.04 -0.67 -9.36
CA ARG A 121 -5.03 0.35 -9.00
C ARG A 121 -5.61 0.09 -7.62
N LEU A 122 -5.95 -1.16 -7.31
CA LEU A 122 -6.52 -1.53 -6.02
C LEU A 122 -5.51 -1.35 -4.89
N ALA A 123 -4.29 -1.89 -5.02
CA ALA A 123 -3.24 -1.72 -4.01
C ALA A 123 -2.98 -0.22 -3.72
N GLY A 124 -2.88 0.60 -4.76
CA GLY A 124 -2.72 2.05 -4.60
C GLY A 124 -3.91 2.71 -3.88
N ARG A 125 -5.16 2.25 -4.10
CA ARG A 125 -6.34 2.74 -3.39
C ARG A 125 -6.33 2.35 -1.91
N ILE A 126 -6.00 1.09 -1.62
CA ILE A 126 -5.89 0.56 -0.25
C ILE A 126 -4.86 1.36 0.55
N TYR A 127 -3.63 1.47 0.05
CA TYR A 127 -2.56 2.17 0.76
C TYR A 127 -2.87 3.66 0.92
N LYS A 128 -3.40 4.30 -0.12
CA LYS A 128 -3.83 5.70 -0.03
C LYS A 128 -4.88 5.89 1.05
N ALA A 129 -5.89 5.02 1.14
CA ALA A 129 -6.94 5.09 2.15
C ALA A 129 -6.36 4.94 3.57
N GLN A 130 -5.43 3.99 3.78
CA GLN A 130 -4.72 3.83 5.05
C GLN A 130 -3.98 5.12 5.45
N PHE A 131 -3.20 5.71 4.55
CA PHE A 131 -2.51 6.97 4.83
C PHE A 131 -3.45 8.13 5.13
N GLN A 132 -4.59 8.20 4.43
CA GLN A 132 -5.57 9.27 4.66
C GLN A 132 -6.27 9.16 6.00
N VAL A 133 -6.65 7.96 6.42
CA VAL A 133 -7.36 7.72 7.68
C VAL A 133 -6.42 7.85 8.88
N HIS A 134 -5.24 7.26 8.82
CA HIS A 134 -4.39 7.15 10.00
C HIS A 134 -3.33 8.25 10.13
N LEU A 135 -2.96 8.93 9.04
CA LEU A 135 -1.96 10.00 9.03
C LEU A 135 -2.53 11.34 8.54
N GLU A 136 -3.84 11.42 8.35
CA GLU A 136 -4.54 12.63 7.89
C GLU A 136 -3.95 13.26 6.60
N LEU A 137 -3.26 12.45 5.79
CA LEU A 137 -2.64 12.94 4.56
C LEU A 137 -3.70 13.23 3.49
N SER A 138 -3.77 14.49 3.06
CA SER A 138 -4.79 14.94 2.11
C SER A 138 -4.64 14.27 0.72
N SER A 139 -5.76 14.15 0.00
CA SER A 139 -5.75 13.68 -1.40
C SER A 139 -4.84 14.50 -2.31
N ASP A 140 -4.65 15.79 -2.04
CA ASP A 140 -3.77 16.67 -2.80
C ASP A 140 -2.29 16.40 -2.53
N TYR A 141 -1.96 15.91 -1.34
CA TYR A 141 -0.62 15.43 -1.04
C TYR A 141 -0.24 14.27 -1.99
N PHE A 142 -1.11 13.27 -2.13
CA PHE A 142 -0.87 12.14 -3.02
C PHE A 142 -0.75 12.52 -4.49
N LYS A 143 -1.52 13.49 -4.96
CA LYS A 143 -1.41 14.01 -6.33
C LYS A 143 -0.04 14.63 -6.62
N ARG A 144 0.63 15.19 -5.60
CA ARG A 144 1.95 15.81 -5.73
C ARG A 144 3.12 14.85 -5.58
N VAL A 145 2.91 13.75 -4.85
CA VAL A 145 3.99 12.82 -4.46
C VAL A 145 4.04 11.60 -5.38
N LEU A 146 2.90 11.15 -5.88
CA LEU A 146 2.83 10.01 -6.80
C LEU A 146 2.90 10.51 -8.25
N PRO A 147 3.66 9.83 -9.14
CA PRO A 147 3.77 10.23 -10.54
C PRO A 147 2.41 10.20 -11.20
N ARG A 148 2.07 11.26 -11.95
CA ARG A 148 0.86 11.32 -12.77
C ARG A 148 0.96 10.31 -13.91
N ARG A 149 -0.16 9.62 -14.22
CA ARG A 149 -0.25 8.81 -15.44
C ARG A 149 -0.01 9.74 -16.64
N GLY A 150 1.02 9.47 -17.43
CA GLY A 150 1.12 9.98 -18.80
C GLY A 150 2.10 11.13 -19.07
N GLU A 151 2.90 11.60 -18.13
CA GLU A 151 4.03 12.46 -18.51
C GLU A 151 5.20 11.58 -18.96
N LYS A 152 5.28 11.36 -20.29
CA LYS A 152 6.48 10.89 -20.97
C LYS A 152 7.55 11.99 -20.81
N GLN A 153 8.62 11.67 -20.14
CA GLN A 153 9.90 12.38 -20.34
C GLN A 153 10.52 11.98 -21.65
#